data_46fb2ff9bb1fcb1a3053bc10d4eb02cb
#
_entry.id   46fb2ff9bb1fcb1a3053bc10d4eb02cb
#
_cell.length_a   1.000
_cell.length_b   1.000
_cell.length_c   1.000
_cell.angle_alpha   90.00
_cell.angle_beta   90.00
_cell.angle_gamma   90.00
#
_symmetry.space_group_name_H-M   'P 1'
#
loop_
_entity.id
_entity.type
_entity.pdbx_description
1 polymer ?
#
loop_
_entity_poly.entity_id
_entity_poly.type
_entity_poly.pdbx_seq_one_letter_code
_entity_poly.pdbx_strand_id
1 'polypeptide(L)'
;MVATQVHRAELGGGTAERILDAAEDLFAKKGYKGASLGEVAERVGIRSPSLYNHFRNKEALYRAVLSRLLDEFAAPMEELHTAPITDERLYQWLEAIVRKHHANPNLARLLQHAALSGGPGTNDLIERFFRPMFHDDDGLLQPGLRALGNAGLRPWAVMAFNNLIMSYVTMAPMYRDLLGQDPFSEEALERQLTLIKTLVQAVIATPAAAPA
;
A
#
# COMPACT_ATOMS: atom_id res chain seq x y z
N MET A 1 1.37 18.66 8.01
CA MET A 1 0.87 17.90 6.84
C MET A 1 1.36 18.43 5.47
N VAL A 2 2.26 19.37 5.41
CA VAL A 2 2.75 20.00 4.16
C VAL A 2 4.24 19.66 3.87
N ALA A 3 4.98 19.19 4.85
CA ALA A 3 6.44 19.05 4.73
C ALA A 3 6.94 17.84 3.90
N THR A 4 6.20 16.73 3.89
CA THR A 4 6.69 15.49 3.22
C THR A 4 6.44 15.51 1.71
N GLN A 5 5.43 16.23 1.23
CA GLN A 5 5.13 16.35 -0.21
C GLN A 5 6.00 17.37 -0.94
N VAL A 6 6.49 18.37 -0.24
CA VAL A 6 7.35 19.42 -0.83
C VAL A 6 8.75 18.89 -1.14
N HIS A 7 9.24 17.93 -0.36
CA HIS A 7 10.63 17.45 -0.49
C HIS A 7 10.89 16.57 -1.72
N ARG A 8 9.85 15.91 -2.28
CA ARG A 8 10.01 15.05 -3.47
C ARG A 8 10.02 15.85 -4.79
N ALA A 9 9.37 17.00 -4.82
CA ALA A 9 9.32 17.87 -6.00
C ALA A 9 10.61 18.68 -6.23
N GLU A 10 11.44 18.86 -5.20
CA GLU A 10 12.67 19.65 -5.28
C GLU A 10 13.91 18.85 -5.73
N LEU A 11 13.81 17.52 -5.84
CA LEU A 11 14.89 16.65 -6.27
C LEU A 11 14.85 16.36 -7.78
N GLY A 12 14.83 17.38 -8.65
CA GLY A 12 15.29 17.31 -10.05
C GLY A 12 14.75 16.20 -10.95
N GLY A 13 13.59 15.60 -10.66
CA GLY A 13 12.93 14.62 -11.51
C GLY A 13 12.50 15.23 -12.84
N GLY A 14 12.63 14.48 -13.96
CA GLY A 14 12.17 14.90 -15.27
C GLY A 14 10.68 15.24 -15.27
N THR A 15 10.18 15.92 -16.30
CA THR A 15 8.76 16.30 -16.43
C THR A 15 7.82 15.09 -16.25
N ALA A 16 8.22 13.90 -16.69
CA ALA A 16 7.44 12.67 -16.52
C ALA A 16 7.24 12.31 -15.05
N GLU A 17 8.28 12.42 -14.21
CA GLU A 17 8.18 12.16 -12.76
C GLU A 17 7.24 13.16 -12.07
N ARG A 18 7.36 14.44 -12.40
CA ARG A 18 6.45 15.45 -11.86
C ARG A 18 4.99 15.20 -12.24
N ILE A 19 4.74 14.71 -13.46
CA ILE A 19 3.42 14.28 -13.91
C ILE A 19 2.92 13.09 -13.10
N LEU A 20 3.76 12.08 -12.86
CA LEU A 20 3.42 10.89 -12.06
C LEU A 20 3.09 11.28 -10.61
N ASP A 21 3.88 12.15 -9.98
CA ASP A 21 3.63 12.60 -8.61
C ASP A 21 2.31 13.36 -8.48
N ALA A 22 2.04 14.30 -9.40
CA ALA A 22 0.79 15.04 -9.41
C ALA A 22 -0.42 14.15 -9.70
N ALA A 23 -0.26 13.16 -10.57
CA ALA A 23 -1.29 12.19 -10.92
C ALA A 23 -1.57 11.22 -9.77
N GLU A 24 -0.54 10.74 -9.08
CA GLU A 24 -0.67 9.88 -7.90
C GLU A 24 -1.54 10.53 -6.84
N ASP A 25 -1.22 11.77 -6.45
CA ASP A 25 -2.00 12.53 -5.48
C ASP A 25 -3.45 12.74 -5.93
N LEU A 26 -3.64 13.04 -7.19
CA LEU A 26 -4.96 13.32 -7.73
C LEU A 26 -5.83 12.06 -7.79
N PHE A 27 -5.26 10.95 -8.26
CA PHE A 27 -5.96 9.68 -8.31
C PHE A 27 -6.24 9.11 -6.92
N ALA A 28 -5.30 9.27 -5.96
CA ALA A 28 -5.51 8.86 -4.59
C ALA A 28 -6.65 9.64 -3.89
N LYS A 29 -6.84 10.92 -4.26
CA LYS A 29 -7.90 11.77 -3.69
C LYS A 29 -9.26 11.57 -4.36
N LYS A 30 -9.30 11.45 -5.69
CA LYS A 30 -10.53 11.52 -6.49
C LYS A 30 -10.91 10.19 -7.16
N GLY A 31 -10.05 9.19 -7.07
CA GLY A 31 -10.17 7.95 -7.84
C GLY A 31 -9.94 8.15 -9.34
N TYR A 32 -9.94 7.04 -10.08
CA TYR A 32 -9.75 7.09 -11.53
C TYR A 32 -10.79 7.96 -12.23
N LYS A 33 -12.09 7.78 -11.90
CA LYS A 33 -13.19 8.48 -12.59
C LYS A 33 -13.18 9.98 -12.32
N GLY A 34 -12.91 10.40 -11.09
CA GLY A 34 -13.00 11.79 -10.63
C GLY A 34 -11.80 12.67 -10.98
N ALA A 35 -10.68 12.11 -11.37
CA ALA A 35 -9.49 12.87 -11.78
C ALA A 35 -9.49 13.19 -13.29
N SER A 36 -8.83 14.26 -13.71
CA SER A 36 -8.66 14.62 -15.12
C SER A 36 -7.21 14.91 -15.47
N LEU A 37 -6.82 14.67 -16.74
CA LEU A 37 -5.49 15.01 -17.24
C LEU A 37 -5.24 16.54 -17.26
N GLY A 38 -6.30 17.33 -17.42
CA GLY A 38 -6.22 18.78 -17.32
C GLY A 38 -5.77 19.26 -15.95
N GLU A 39 -6.35 18.68 -14.87
CA GLU A 39 -5.94 18.99 -13.50
C GLU A 39 -4.51 18.55 -13.19
N VAL A 40 -4.05 17.43 -13.76
CA VAL A 40 -2.65 17.01 -13.64
C VAL A 40 -1.72 18.01 -14.33
N ALA A 41 -2.04 18.41 -15.57
CA ALA A 41 -1.25 19.37 -16.33
C ALA A 41 -1.15 20.72 -15.60
N GLU A 42 -2.27 21.21 -15.05
CA GLU A 42 -2.34 22.45 -14.26
C GLU A 42 -1.44 22.37 -13.03
N ARG A 43 -1.47 21.27 -12.26
CA ARG A 43 -0.62 21.07 -11.06
C ARG A 43 0.87 21.06 -11.38
N VAL A 44 1.23 20.48 -12.53
CA VAL A 44 2.62 20.42 -12.98
C VAL A 44 3.08 21.74 -13.62
N GLY A 45 2.15 22.63 -13.96
CA GLY A 45 2.43 23.89 -14.66
C GLY A 45 2.79 23.70 -16.13
N ILE A 46 2.20 22.69 -16.79
CA ILE A 46 2.41 22.41 -18.21
C ILE A 46 1.08 22.51 -18.98
N ARG A 47 1.16 22.68 -20.30
CA ARG A 47 -0.03 22.64 -21.18
C ARG A 47 -0.45 21.19 -21.42
N SER A 48 -1.75 20.93 -21.56
CA SER A 48 -2.28 19.57 -21.83
C SER A 48 -1.62 18.86 -23.01
N PRO A 49 -1.32 19.50 -24.16
CA PRO A 49 -0.58 18.83 -25.24
C PRO A 49 0.79 18.30 -24.82
N SER A 50 1.49 19.01 -23.91
CA SER A 50 2.79 18.56 -23.39
C SER A 50 2.65 17.29 -22.53
N LEU A 51 1.55 17.17 -21.76
CA LEU A 51 1.26 15.97 -21.00
C LEU A 51 1.05 14.76 -21.92
N TYR A 52 0.33 14.94 -23.04
CA TYR A 52 0.10 13.87 -24.01
C TYR A 52 1.37 13.35 -24.70
N ASN A 53 2.47 14.13 -24.72
CA ASN A 53 3.77 13.66 -25.19
C ASN A 53 4.39 12.62 -24.25
N HIS A 54 4.01 12.61 -22.96
CA HIS A 54 4.48 11.65 -21.95
C HIS A 54 3.52 10.48 -21.77
N PHE A 55 2.22 10.76 -21.74
CA PHE A 55 1.18 9.74 -21.47
C PHE A 55 0.04 9.89 -22.48
N ARG A 56 -0.13 8.88 -23.33
CA ARG A 56 -1.10 8.90 -24.44
C ARG A 56 -2.56 9.14 -24.03
N ASN A 57 -2.94 8.76 -22.80
CA ASN A 57 -4.28 8.94 -22.25
C ASN A 57 -4.26 8.78 -20.72
N LYS A 58 -5.41 9.03 -20.07
CA LYS A 58 -5.60 8.92 -18.63
C LYS A 58 -5.34 7.51 -18.11
N GLU A 59 -5.72 6.50 -18.86
CA GLU A 59 -5.50 5.10 -18.48
C GLU A 59 -4.01 4.76 -18.42
N ALA A 60 -3.23 5.18 -19.43
CA ALA A 60 -1.78 4.96 -19.47
C ALA A 60 -1.09 5.65 -18.28
N LEU A 61 -1.50 6.86 -17.93
CA LEU A 61 -0.99 7.57 -16.76
C LEU A 61 -1.37 6.86 -15.45
N TYR A 62 -2.62 6.42 -15.32
CA TYR A 62 -3.09 5.70 -14.13
C TYR A 62 -2.34 4.38 -13.91
N ARG A 63 -2.16 3.58 -14.99
CA ARG A 63 -1.39 2.34 -14.93
C ARG A 63 0.08 2.58 -14.56
N ALA A 64 0.69 3.66 -15.06
CA ALA A 64 2.05 4.03 -14.71
C ALA A 64 2.18 4.41 -13.22
N VAL A 65 1.22 5.16 -12.67
CA VAL A 65 1.14 5.47 -11.24
C VAL A 65 1.01 4.19 -10.41
N LEU A 66 0.08 3.30 -10.77
CA LEU A 66 -0.10 2.02 -10.07
C LEU A 66 1.16 1.16 -10.11
N SER A 67 1.80 1.04 -11.30
CA SER A 67 3.03 0.25 -11.44
C SER A 67 4.13 0.79 -10.53
N ARG A 68 4.36 2.10 -10.53
CA ARG A 68 5.37 2.74 -9.66
C ARG A 68 5.12 2.42 -8.18
N LEU A 69 3.88 2.56 -7.71
CA LEU A 69 3.53 2.27 -6.32
C LEU A 69 3.69 0.78 -6.00
N LEU A 70 3.26 -0.12 -6.90
CA LEU A 70 3.43 -1.55 -6.70
C LEU A 70 4.91 -1.94 -6.64
N ASP A 71 5.75 -1.37 -7.50
CA ASP A 71 7.20 -1.62 -7.49
C ASP A 71 7.83 -1.15 -6.17
N GLU A 72 7.42 -0.01 -5.63
CA GLU A 72 7.88 0.47 -4.31
C GLU A 72 7.50 -0.50 -3.18
N PHE A 73 6.35 -1.15 -3.25
CA PHE A 73 5.87 -2.09 -2.23
C PHE A 73 6.32 -3.54 -2.48
N ALA A 74 6.76 -3.89 -3.69
CA ALA A 74 7.28 -5.21 -4.01
C ALA A 74 8.65 -5.46 -3.37
N ALA A 75 9.50 -4.44 -3.28
CA ALA A 75 10.87 -4.60 -2.79
C ALA A 75 10.97 -5.27 -1.40
N PRO A 76 10.22 -4.88 -0.35
CA PRO A 76 10.23 -5.60 0.93
C PRO A 76 9.75 -7.05 0.82
N MET A 77 8.86 -7.34 -0.12
CA MET A 77 8.36 -8.68 -0.38
C MET A 77 9.46 -9.56 -0.99
N GLU A 78 10.16 -9.05 -2.00
CA GLU A 78 11.29 -9.73 -2.62
C GLU A 78 12.41 -10.00 -1.61
N GLU A 79 12.73 -9.01 -0.76
CA GLU A 79 13.73 -9.16 0.30
C GLU A 79 13.36 -10.27 1.29
N LEU A 80 12.09 -10.40 1.64
CA LEU A 80 11.63 -11.45 2.54
C LEU A 80 11.89 -12.86 1.97
N HIS A 81 11.80 -13.04 0.63
CA HIS A 81 12.03 -14.32 -0.04
C HIS A 81 13.50 -14.71 -0.23
N THR A 82 14.45 -13.83 0.06
CA THR A 82 15.88 -14.11 -0.16
C THR A 82 16.48 -15.14 0.81
N ALA A 83 15.79 -15.47 1.90
CA ALA A 83 16.23 -16.43 2.91
C ALA A 83 15.02 -17.03 3.66
N PRO A 84 15.20 -18.10 4.47
CA PRO A 84 14.12 -18.65 5.26
C PRO A 84 13.41 -17.61 6.13
N ILE A 85 12.09 -17.68 6.15
CA ILE A 85 11.27 -16.71 6.90
C ILE A 85 11.28 -17.14 8.37
N THR A 86 11.89 -16.28 9.20
CA THR A 86 11.84 -16.35 10.65
C THR A 86 10.85 -15.32 11.19
N ASP A 87 10.45 -15.45 12.46
CA ASP A 87 9.57 -14.46 13.11
C ASP A 87 10.17 -13.06 13.04
N GLU A 88 11.48 -12.93 13.24
CA GLU A 88 12.17 -11.63 13.17
C GLU A 88 12.07 -11.02 11.77
N ARG A 89 12.31 -11.80 10.72
CA ARG A 89 12.18 -11.33 9.33
C ARG A 89 10.74 -10.96 8.98
N LEU A 90 9.76 -11.70 9.49
CA LEU A 90 8.36 -11.37 9.33
C LEU A 90 8.03 -10.02 9.98
N TYR A 91 8.54 -9.76 11.20
CA TYR A 91 8.33 -8.47 11.86
C TYR A 91 9.00 -7.32 11.13
N GLN A 92 10.23 -7.50 10.65
CA GLN A 92 10.93 -6.49 9.85
C GLN A 92 10.18 -6.16 8.56
N TRP A 93 9.64 -7.17 7.89
CA TRP A 93 8.80 -6.97 6.71
C TRP A 93 7.51 -6.22 7.05
N LEU A 94 6.79 -6.62 8.09
CA LEU A 94 5.57 -5.93 8.53
C LEU A 94 5.85 -4.47 8.89
N GLU A 95 6.92 -4.21 9.62
CA GLU A 95 7.36 -2.86 9.95
C GLU A 95 7.65 -2.05 8.68
N ALA A 96 8.38 -2.60 7.72
CA ALA A 96 8.69 -1.93 6.46
C ALA A 96 7.41 -1.57 5.69
N ILE A 97 6.43 -2.46 5.61
CA ILE A 97 5.14 -2.20 4.96
C ILE A 97 4.35 -1.10 5.68
N VAL A 98 4.26 -1.16 7.01
CA VAL A 98 3.55 -0.13 7.79
C VAL A 98 4.21 1.24 7.62
N ARG A 99 5.54 1.32 7.74
CA ARG A 99 6.29 2.57 7.54
C ARG A 99 6.11 3.13 6.12
N LYS A 100 6.09 2.28 5.10
CA LYS A 100 5.81 2.71 3.72
C LYS A 100 4.41 3.32 3.58
N HIS A 101 3.39 2.71 4.17
CA HIS A 101 2.03 3.25 4.14
C HIS A 101 1.89 4.55 4.94
N HIS A 102 2.64 4.74 6.01
CA HIS A 102 2.72 6.01 6.72
C HIS A 102 3.41 7.10 5.88
N ALA A 103 4.52 6.76 5.23
CA ALA A 103 5.26 7.69 4.37
C ALA A 103 4.47 8.06 3.11
N ASN A 104 3.79 7.08 2.49
CA ASN A 104 2.96 7.29 1.31
C ASN A 104 1.62 6.54 1.43
N PRO A 105 0.55 7.21 1.89
CA PRO A 105 -0.77 6.61 2.04
C PRO A 105 -1.50 6.40 0.70
N ASN A 106 -0.94 6.84 -0.42
CA ASN A 106 -1.65 6.87 -1.70
C ASN A 106 -1.94 5.49 -2.26
N LEU A 107 -1.04 4.51 -2.04
CA LEU A 107 -1.33 3.13 -2.46
C LEU A 107 -2.60 2.60 -1.80
N ALA A 108 -2.73 2.73 -0.48
CA ALA A 108 -3.92 2.25 0.24
C ALA A 108 -5.21 2.91 -0.28
N ARG A 109 -5.17 4.23 -0.54
CA ARG A 109 -6.31 4.97 -1.10
C ARG A 109 -6.66 4.52 -2.52
N LEU A 110 -5.66 4.33 -3.37
CA LEU A 110 -5.86 3.84 -4.74
C LEU A 110 -6.41 2.43 -4.78
N LEU A 111 -5.92 1.52 -3.92
CA LEU A 111 -6.46 0.16 -3.76
C LEU A 111 -7.93 0.20 -3.35
N GLN A 112 -8.28 1.06 -2.39
CA GLN A 112 -9.67 1.22 -1.95
C GLN A 112 -10.57 1.77 -3.07
N HIS A 113 -10.11 2.80 -3.81
CA HIS A 113 -10.84 3.30 -4.97
C HIS A 113 -11.04 2.23 -6.05
N ALA A 114 -10.01 1.43 -6.33
CA ALA A 114 -10.08 0.33 -7.30
C ALA A 114 -11.08 -0.75 -6.84
N ALA A 115 -11.06 -1.12 -5.57
CA ALA A 115 -11.97 -2.12 -4.99
C ALA A 115 -13.44 -1.67 -5.07
N LEU A 116 -13.72 -0.38 -4.77
CA LEU A 116 -15.10 0.15 -4.74
C LEU A 116 -15.66 0.48 -6.12
N SER A 117 -14.82 0.96 -7.04
CA SER A 117 -15.29 1.55 -8.30
C SER A 117 -14.89 0.75 -9.53
N GLY A 118 -14.03 -0.25 -9.38
CA GLY A 118 -13.32 -0.89 -10.48
C GLY A 118 -12.41 0.13 -11.19
N GLY A 119 -11.85 -0.26 -12.30
CA GLY A 119 -11.05 0.67 -13.11
C GLY A 119 -9.93 -0.05 -13.86
N PRO A 120 -9.21 0.68 -14.72
CA PRO A 120 -8.07 0.13 -15.43
C PRO A 120 -6.98 -0.25 -14.41
N GLY A 121 -6.34 -1.41 -14.62
CA GLY A 121 -5.28 -1.89 -13.73
C GLY A 121 -5.75 -2.68 -12.50
N THR A 122 -7.06 -2.89 -12.29
CA THR A 122 -7.55 -3.77 -11.20
C THR A 122 -6.97 -5.18 -11.31
N ASN A 123 -6.87 -5.73 -12.52
CA ASN A 123 -6.23 -7.04 -12.72
C ASN A 123 -4.74 -7.01 -12.37
N ASP A 124 -4.03 -5.93 -12.73
CA ASP A 124 -2.61 -5.77 -12.39
C ASP A 124 -2.42 -5.74 -10.87
N LEU A 125 -3.33 -5.08 -10.13
CA LEU A 125 -3.34 -5.09 -8.66
C LEU A 125 -3.55 -6.51 -8.11
N ILE A 126 -4.52 -7.25 -8.65
CA ILE A 126 -4.80 -8.63 -8.23
C ILE A 126 -3.58 -9.52 -8.49
N GLU A 127 -3.06 -9.51 -9.71
CA GLU A 127 -1.98 -10.42 -10.12
C GLU A 127 -0.63 -10.09 -9.46
N ARG A 128 -0.28 -8.82 -9.33
CA ARG A 128 1.03 -8.41 -8.85
C ARG A 128 1.09 -8.18 -7.35
N PHE A 129 -0.02 -7.78 -6.70
CA PHE A 129 -0.04 -7.46 -5.28
C PHE A 129 -0.72 -8.53 -4.44
N PHE A 130 -1.97 -8.88 -4.78
CA PHE A 130 -2.74 -9.82 -3.95
C PHE A 130 -2.39 -11.28 -4.21
N ARG A 131 -2.29 -11.71 -5.48
CA ARG A 131 -2.06 -13.13 -5.80
C ARG A 131 -0.81 -13.72 -5.11
N PRO A 132 0.35 -13.06 -5.07
CA PRO A 132 1.52 -13.59 -4.35
C PRO A 132 1.28 -13.83 -2.85
N MET A 133 0.39 -13.05 -2.24
CA MET A 133 0.06 -13.24 -0.82
C MET A 133 -0.86 -14.43 -0.56
N PHE A 134 -1.67 -14.84 -1.56
CA PHE A 134 -2.71 -15.86 -1.38
C PHE A 134 -2.37 -17.22 -1.96
N HIS A 135 -1.49 -17.30 -2.97
CA HIS A 135 -1.22 -18.53 -3.75
C HIS A 135 0.14 -19.17 -3.50
N ASP A 136 0.86 -18.71 -2.52
CA ASP A 136 2.18 -19.24 -2.26
C ASP A 136 2.08 -20.51 -1.41
N ASP A 137 2.16 -21.68 -2.02
CA ASP A 137 2.20 -22.98 -1.33
C ASP A 137 3.49 -23.14 -0.49
N ASP A 138 4.57 -22.45 -0.86
CA ASP A 138 5.84 -22.37 -0.10
C ASP A 138 5.93 -21.12 0.79
N GLY A 139 4.85 -20.48 0.94
CA GLY A 139 4.37 -19.15 1.30
C GLY A 139 5.10 -18.37 2.35
N LEU A 140 5.19 -17.11 1.97
CA LEU A 140 5.64 -15.96 2.72
C LEU A 140 5.17 -15.91 4.17
N LEU A 141 3.95 -16.37 4.43
CA LEU A 141 3.32 -16.34 5.73
C LEU A 141 3.26 -17.74 6.39
N GLN A 142 3.90 -18.75 5.78
CA GLN A 142 3.87 -20.13 6.27
C GLN A 142 4.32 -20.29 7.73
N PRO A 143 5.42 -19.68 8.20
CA PRO A 143 5.83 -19.88 9.59
C PRO A 143 4.83 -19.32 10.59
N GLY A 144 4.34 -18.10 10.37
CA GLY A 144 3.36 -17.47 11.25
C GLY A 144 1.96 -18.07 11.12
N LEU A 145 1.57 -18.52 9.93
CA LEU A 145 0.25 -19.10 9.67
C LEU A 145 0.16 -20.60 9.95
N ARG A 146 1.28 -21.31 10.12
CA ARG A 146 1.27 -22.70 10.64
C ARG A 146 0.62 -22.77 12.02
N ALA A 147 0.77 -21.74 12.83
CA ALA A 147 0.13 -21.64 14.14
C ALA A 147 -1.40 -21.60 14.06
N LEU A 148 -1.99 -21.15 12.95
CA LEU A 148 -3.45 -21.17 12.75
C LEU A 148 -3.99 -22.57 12.47
N GLY A 149 -3.12 -23.60 12.37
CA GLY A 149 -3.50 -25.02 12.31
C GLY A 149 -4.37 -25.48 11.14
N ASN A 150 -4.89 -24.56 10.38
CA ASN A 150 -5.83 -24.81 9.30
C ASN A 150 -5.47 -23.97 8.06
N ALA A 151 -5.07 -24.66 6.98
CA ALA A 151 -4.78 -24.02 5.70
C ALA A 151 -5.95 -23.12 5.20
N GLY A 152 -7.18 -23.47 5.55
CA GLY A 152 -8.36 -22.66 5.20
C GLY A 152 -8.42 -21.28 5.90
N LEU A 153 -7.71 -21.05 6.99
CA LEU A 153 -7.68 -19.75 7.67
C LEU A 153 -6.64 -18.77 7.09
N ARG A 154 -5.70 -19.24 6.27
CA ARG A 154 -4.66 -18.38 5.68
C ARG A 154 -5.20 -17.19 4.91
N PRO A 155 -6.11 -17.35 3.95
CA PRO A 155 -6.65 -16.21 3.22
C PRO A 155 -7.28 -15.17 4.15
N TRP A 156 -7.97 -15.63 5.18
CA TRP A 156 -8.61 -14.75 6.16
C TRP A 156 -7.60 -13.98 7.01
N ALA A 157 -6.49 -14.62 7.39
CA ALA A 157 -5.42 -13.94 8.12
C ALA A 157 -4.73 -12.88 7.26
N VAL A 158 -4.41 -13.18 5.99
CA VAL A 158 -3.87 -12.19 5.04
C VAL A 158 -4.83 -11.01 4.90
N MET A 159 -6.12 -11.27 4.72
CA MET A 159 -7.14 -10.22 4.63
C MET A 159 -7.22 -9.39 5.92
N ALA A 160 -7.17 -10.03 7.09
CA ALA A 160 -7.21 -9.33 8.37
C ALA A 160 -6.01 -8.39 8.55
N PHE A 161 -4.79 -8.86 8.29
CA PHE A 161 -3.58 -8.02 8.37
C PHE A 161 -3.60 -6.89 7.35
N ASN A 162 -3.99 -7.18 6.10
CA ASN A 162 -4.15 -6.15 5.09
C ASN A 162 -5.16 -5.07 5.55
N ASN A 163 -6.29 -5.48 6.13
CA ASN A 163 -7.29 -4.56 6.64
C ASN A 163 -6.78 -3.70 7.80
N LEU A 164 -5.97 -4.26 8.72
CA LEU A 164 -5.37 -3.47 9.81
C LEU A 164 -4.51 -2.32 9.28
N ILE A 165 -3.78 -2.53 8.20
CA ILE A 165 -2.94 -1.49 7.58
C ILE A 165 -3.77 -0.54 6.72
N MET A 166 -4.57 -1.08 5.80
CA MET A 166 -5.33 -0.28 4.84
C MET A 166 -6.40 0.59 5.51
N SER A 167 -7.15 0.03 6.46
CA SER A 167 -8.20 0.75 7.18
C SER A 167 -7.61 1.88 8.03
N TYR A 168 -6.47 1.66 8.68
CA TYR A 168 -5.78 2.69 9.44
C TYR A 168 -5.49 3.92 8.57
N VAL A 169 -4.93 3.69 7.38
CA VAL A 169 -4.57 4.76 6.44
C VAL A 169 -5.80 5.46 5.86
N THR A 170 -6.80 4.69 5.43
CA THR A 170 -7.97 5.25 4.76
C THR A 170 -8.95 5.94 5.72
N MET A 171 -9.00 5.48 6.98
CA MET A 171 -9.83 6.07 8.04
C MET A 171 -9.10 7.16 8.85
N ALA A 172 -7.84 7.44 8.53
CA ALA A 172 -7.01 8.42 9.25
C ALA A 172 -7.69 9.79 9.48
N PRO A 173 -8.45 10.38 8.52
CA PRO A 173 -9.17 11.63 8.79
C PRO A 173 -10.16 11.52 9.96
N MET A 174 -10.90 10.42 10.02
CA MET A 174 -11.87 10.18 11.12
C MET A 174 -11.16 9.93 12.44
N TYR A 175 -10.06 9.17 12.42
CA TYR A 175 -9.26 8.95 13.64
C TYR A 175 -8.63 10.23 14.16
N ARG A 176 -8.21 11.14 13.28
CA ARG A 176 -7.70 12.46 13.68
C ARG A 176 -8.76 13.24 14.44
N ASP A 177 -9.97 13.31 13.91
CA ASP A 177 -11.07 14.03 14.54
C ASP A 177 -11.49 13.37 15.88
N LEU A 178 -11.53 12.04 15.92
CA LEU A 178 -11.94 11.27 17.11
C LEU A 178 -10.91 11.33 18.24
N LEU A 179 -9.62 11.20 17.91
CA LEU A 179 -8.54 11.07 18.90
C LEU A 179 -7.85 12.41 19.21
N GLY A 180 -8.10 13.45 18.40
CA GLY A 180 -7.41 14.73 18.53
C GLY A 180 -5.90 14.66 18.24
N GLN A 181 -5.45 13.60 17.57
CA GLN A 181 -4.03 13.32 17.26
C GLN A 181 -3.86 13.07 15.77
N ASP A 182 -2.65 13.34 15.24
CA ASP A 182 -2.34 12.97 13.85
C ASP A 182 -2.02 11.48 13.77
N PRO A 183 -2.85 10.67 13.05
CA PRO A 183 -2.59 9.25 12.86
C PRO A 183 -1.29 8.93 12.12
N PHE A 184 -0.71 9.91 11.43
CA PHE A 184 0.57 9.77 10.73
C PHE A 184 1.75 10.39 11.48
N SER A 185 1.58 10.73 12.77
CA SER A 185 2.72 11.10 13.63
C SER A 185 3.61 9.91 13.91
N GLU A 186 4.89 10.14 14.22
CA GLU A 186 5.82 9.07 14.61
C GLU A 186 5.32 8.30 15.85
N GLU A 187 4.73 9.00 16.81
CA GLU A 187 4.15 8.35 18.00
C GLU A 187 3.00 7.40 17.62
N ALA A 188 2.12 7.80 16.70
CA ALA A 188 1.03 6.96 16.21
C ALA A 188 1.56 5.75 15.45
N LEU A 189 2.60 5.94 14.63
CA LEU A 189 3.30 4.86 13.92
C LEU A 189 3.85 3.82 14.89
N GLU A 190 4.60 4.23 15.93
CA GLU A 190 5.17 3.31 16.91
C GLU A 190 4.10 2.53 17.69
N ARG A 191 2.97 3.18 18.02
CA ARG A 191 1.82 2.52 18.65
C ARG A 191 1.18 1.47 17.71
N GLN A 192 1.02 1.80 16.43
CA GLN A 192 0.50 0.86 15.43
C GLN A 192 1.43 -0.34 15.25
N LEU A 193 2.75 -0.10 15.14
CA LEU A 193 3.75 -1.17 15.04
C LEU A 193 3.73 -2.09 16.26
N THR A 194 3.64 -1.51 17.45
CA THR A 194 3.54 -2.27 18.71
C THR A 194 2.30 -3.15 18.71
N LEU A 195 1.14 -2.62 18.32
CA LEU A 195 -0.11 -3.37 18.24
C LEU A 195 -0.01 -4.52 17.23
N ILE A 196 0.46 -4.24 16.01
CA ILE A 196 0.61 -5.24 14.95
C ILE A 196 1.56 -6.35 15.41
N LYS A 197 2.71 -6.01 16.00
CA LYS A 197 3.67 -6.98 16.53
C LYS A 197 3.03 -7.86 17.61
N THR A 198 2.28 -7.28 18.53
CA THR A 198 1.58 -8.02 19.59
C THR A 198 0.56 -9.00 19.01
N LEU A 199 -0.23 -8.57 18.01
CA LEU A 199 -1.21 -9.43 17.36
C LEU A 199 -0.54 -10.59 16.61
N VAL A 200 0.54 -10.33 15.87
CA VAL A 200 1.30 -11.35 15.16
C VAL A 200 1.91 -12.35 16.14
N GLN A 201 2.51 -11.88 17.23
CA GLN A 201 3.04 -12.75 18.29
C GLN A 201 1.97 -13.65 18.90
N ALA A 202 0.79 -13.11 19.18
CA ALA A 202 -0.33 -13.88 19.70
C ALA A 202 -0.78 -14.97 18.71
N VAL A 203 -0.81 -14.66 17.42
CA VAL A 203 -1.15 -15.63 16.36
C VAL A 203 -0.09 -16.73 16.26
N ILE A 204 1.21 -16.36 16.27
CA ILE A 204 2.32 -17.33 16.16
C ILE A 204 2.39 -18.23 17.41
N ALA A 205 2.16 -17.69 18.60
CA ALA A 205 2.22 -18.42 19.86
C ALA A 205 1.03 -19.37 20.09
N THR A 206 -0.04 -19.25 19.31
CA THR A 206 -1.23 -20.09 19.45
C THR A 206 -0.92 -21.49 18.89
N PRO A 207 -0.99 -22.57 19.68
CA PRO A 207 -0.79 -23.92 19.16
C PRO A 207 -1.80 -24.24 18.05
N ALA A 208 -1.33 -24.94 17.02
CA ALA A 208 -2.23 -25.46 16.00
C ALA A 208 -3.32 -26.31 16.68
N ALA A 209 -4.60 -25.98 16.43
CA ALA A 209 -5.69 -26.81 16.89
C ALA A 209 -5.51 -28.24 16.35
N ALA A 210 -5.60 -29.24 17.21
CA ALA A 210 -5.56 -30.64 16.76
C ALA A 210 -6.65 -30.86 15.70
N PRO A 211 -6.36 -31.60 14.62
CA PRO A 211 -7.37 -31.92 13.63
C PRO A 211 -8.53 -32.65 14.31
N ALA A 212 -9.74 -32.17 14.08
CA ALA A 212 -10.96 -32.79 14.54
C ALA A 212 -11.23 -34.09 13.79
#